data_4a582f577936db4b0cbba2ed089fb8da
#
_entry.id   4a582f577936db4b0cbba2ed089fb8da
#
_cell.length_a   1.000
_cell.length_b   1.000
_cell.length_c   1.000
_cell.angle_alpha   90.00
_cell.angle_beta   90.00
_cell.angle_gamma   90.00
#
_symmetry.space_group_name_H-M   'P 1'
#
loop_
_entity.id
_entity.type
_entity.pdbx_description
1 polymer ?
#
loop_
_entity_poly.entity_id
_entity_poly.type
_entity_poly.pdbx_seq_one_letter_code
_entity_poly.pdbx_strand_id
1 'polypeptide(L)'
;MQPLPITRSLEHTHSAAAVSTLGTACCSCQLSLACVPCGLSRINQQPHPVMLFSRHRRLAGEILYRKGEPFHAVHAVRSGALKSAMTLADGRTQVAGFHMPGEVLGFDGVASGRHQCTVTALEDTQTCAVAYEPLLALATRLPLVQRDLHRLMSLELARAQWQMLLLGSMSAAERLAALLLDLSRRAAARGHSPTEFNLRMSRCDIGSYLGVTAETVCRLLSGFKASNLLEVDTRRVRFLDLPAFARIYSATVNWRPSRLHGEASARWGQALE
;
A
#
# COMPACT_ATOMS: atom_id res chain seq x y z
N MET A 1 -22.41 -34.98 42.35
CA MET A 1 -21.59 -33.87 41.82
C MET A 1 -20.68 -34.44 40.74
N GLN A 2 -21.10 -34.31 39.47
CA GLN A 2 -20.29 -34.72 38.33
C GLN A 2 -19.64 -33.45 37.74
N PRO A 3 -18.37 -33.46 37.33
CA PRO A 3 -17.74 -32.31 36.70
C PRO A 3 -18.09 -32.26 35.21
N LEU A 4 -18.39 -31.07 34.73
CA LEU A 4 -18.61 -30.72 33.32
C LEU A 4 -17.31 -30.84 32.52
N PRO A 5 -17.34 -31.30 31.25
CA PRO A 5 -16.16 -31.33 30.42
C PRO A 5 -15.86 -29.94 29.84
N ILE A 6 -14.65 -29.50 30.09
CA ILE A 6 -14.03 -28.27 29.54
C ILE A 6 -13.36 -28.62 28.19
N THR A 7 -13.43 -27.65 27.30
CA THR A 7 -12.59 -27.41 26.14
C THR A 7 -12.88 -28.13 24.83
N ARG A 8 -13.57 -27.42 23.96
CA ARG A 8 -13.28 -27.44 22.52
C ARG A 8 -12.22 -26.38 22.22
N SER A 9 -10.99 -26.81 22.04
CA SER A 9 -9.93 -26.03 21.43
C SER A 9 -10.34 -25.71 19.99
N LEU A 10 -10.53 -24.43 19.68
CA LEU A 10 -10.58 -23.94 18.32
C LEU A 10 -9.14 -23.98 17.77
N GLU A 11 -8.80 -25.08 17.14
CA GLU A 11 -7.61 -25.17 16.29
C GLU A 11 -7.82 -24.21 15.11
N HIS A 12 -7.22 -23.05 15.21
CA HIS A 12 -6.96 -22.19 14.05
C HIS A 12 -5.96 -22.94 13.19
N THR A 13 -6.44 -23.61 12.16
CA THR A 13 -5.61 -24.11 11.07
C THR A 13 -4.98 -22.91 10.36
N HIS A 14 -3.83 -22.49 10.85
CA HIS A 14 -2.90 -21.70 10.06
C HIS A 14 -2.47 -22.57 8.88
N SER A 15 -3.05 -22.31 7.71
CA SER A 15 -2.52 -22.83 6.46
C SER A 15 -1.02 -22.49 6.42
N ALA A 16 -0.19 -23.51 6.52
CA ALA A 16 1.26 -23.38 6.48
C ALA A 16 1.66 -22.71 5.16
N ALA A 17 1.91 -21.41 5.23
CA ALA A 17 2.46 -20.67 4.10
C ALA A 17 3.83 -21.29 3.78
N ALA A 18 4.01 -21.75 2.55
CA ALA A 18 5.26 -22.32 2.08
C ALA A 18 6.38 -21.30 2.29
N VAL A 19 7.28 -21.58 3.22
CA VAL A 19 8.48 -20.79 3.49
C VAL A 19 9.46 -21.06 2.35
N SER A 20 9.67 -20.08 1.48
CA SER A 20 10.64 -20.16 0.39
C SER A 20 11.90 -19.39 0.76
N THR A 21 13.06 -20.00 0.64
CA THR A 21 14.36 -19.29 0.67
C THR A 21 14.51 -18.42 -0.58
N LEU A 22 15.20 -17.29 -0.46
CA LEU A 22 15.29 -16.16 -1.42
C LEU A 22 15.73 -16.48 -2.86
N GLY A 23 16.20 -17.68 -3.15
CA GLY A 23 16.99 -17.91 -4.37
C GLY A 23 16.24 -17.89 -5.70
N THR A 24 15.04 -18.46 -5.80
CA THR A 24 14.40 -18.73 -7.11
C THR A 24 13.08 -18.00 -7.34
N ALA A 25 12.37 -17.66 -6.30
CA ALA A 25 10.99 -17.14 -6.41
C ALA A 25 10.90 -15.63 -6.72
N CYS A 26 11.95 -14.86 -6.46
CA CYS A 26 11.99 -13.41 -6.71
C CYS A 26 12.53 -13.03 -8.09
N CYS A 27 13.33 -13.89 -8.75
CA CYS A 27 13.93 -13.59 -10.05
C CYS A 27 12.92 -13.38 -11.18
N SER A 28 11.72 -13.94 -11.05
CA SER A 28 10.61 -13.78 -12.03
C SER A 28 9.59 -12.69 -11.62
N CYS A 29 9.85 -11.91 -10.57
CA CYS A 29 8.92 -10.89 -10.12
C CYS A 29 9.07 -9.62 -10.96
N GLN A 30 7.99 -9.16 -11.60
CA GLN A 30 7.95 -7.91 -12.37
C GLN A 30 8.29 -6.66 -11.54
N LEU A 31 8.21 -6.76 -10.20
CA LEU A 31 8.55 -5.68 -9.26
C LEU A 31 10.01 -5.75 -8.78
N SER A 32 10.85 -6.56 -9.41
CA SER A 32 12.23 -6.84 -8.94
C SER A 32 13.08 -5.58 -8.72
N LEU A 33 12.81 -4.51 -9.46
CA LEU A 33 13.54 -3.23 -9.33
C LEU A 33 13.00 -2.32 -8.21
N ALA A 34 11.73 -2.47 -7.84
CA ALA A 34 11.05 -1.64 -6.83
C ALA A 34 10.82 -2.36 -5.50
N CYS A 35 11.07 -3.68 -5.47
CA CYS A 35 10.77 -4.52 -4.33
C CYS A 35 11.98 -4.62 -3.39
N VAL A 36 11.81 -4.22 -2.12
CA VAL A 36 12.86 -4.34 -1.08
C VAL A 36 13.43 -5.75 -0.97
N PRO A 37 12.59 -6.82 -0.90
CA PRO A 37 13.09 -8.19 -0.90
C PRO A 37 13.99 -8.52 -2.10
N CYS A 38 13.63 -8.08 -3.30
CA CYS A 38 14.42 -8.34 -4.50
C CYS A 38 15.71 -7.50 -4.53
N GLY A 39 15.65 -6.26 -4.03
CA GLY A 39 16.83 -5.42 -3.86
C GLY A 39 17.88 -6.07 -2.96
N LEU A 40 17.43 -6.61 -1.83
CA LEU A 40 18.31 -7.31 -0.88
C LEU A 40 18.96 -8.57 -1.48
N SER A 41 18.25 -9.29 -2.35
CA SER A 41 18.81 -10.48 -3.04
C SER A 41 19.93 -10.13 -4.01
N ARG A 42 19.95 -8.90 -4.53
CA ARG A 42 20.97 -8.44 -5.49
C ARG A 42 22.25 -7.93 -4.86
N ILE A 43 22.16 -7.40 -3.62
CA ILE A 43 23.34 -6.85 -2.90
C ILE A 43 24.34 -7.95 -2.53
N ASN A 44 23.86 -9.16 -2.34
CA ASN A 44 24.69 -10.28 -1.94
C ASN A 44 24.36 -11.46 -2.84
N GLN A 45 25.28 -11.83 -3.73
CA GLN A 45 25.16 -13.01 -4.60
C GLN A 45 25.06 -14.34 -3.83
N GLN A 46 25.12 -14.28 -2.50
CA GLN A 46 24.90 -15.42 -1.61
C GLN A 46 23.46 -15.37 -1.06
N PRO A 47 22.73 -16.49 -1.09
CA PRO A 47 21.44 -16.58 -0.42
C PRO A 47 21.66 -16.35 1.08
N HIS A 48 21.16 -15.23 1.62
CA HIS A 48 21.17 -15.02 3.06
C HIS A 48 20.23 -16.03 3.72
N PRO A 49 20.75 -16.96 4.53
CA PRO A 49 19.92 -18.02 5.14
C PRO A 49 18.94 -17.51 6.20
N VAL A 50 18.97 -16.21 6.49
CA VAL A 50 18.27 -15.62 7.65
C VAL A 50 16.98 -14.89 7.29
N MET A 51 16.74 -14.55 6.01
CA MET A 51 15.50 -13.85 5.63
C MET A 51 14.43 -14.83 5.17
N LEU A 52 13.47 -15.05 6.04
CA LEU A 52 12.27 -15.80 5.74
C LEU A 52 11.27 -14.90 5.03
N PHE A 53 11.01 -15.20 3.76
CA PHE A 53 9.92 -14.58 3.00
C PHE A 53 8.78 -15.58 2.91
N SER A 54 7.58 -15.12 3.23
CA SER A 54 6.38 -15.89 2.98
C SER A 54 5.48 -15.16 1.97
N ARG A 55 4.85 -15.93 1.07
CA ARG A 55 3.85 -15.40 0.14
C ARG A 55 2.48 -15.62 0.75
N HIS A 56 1.70 -14.56 0.77
CA HIS A 56 0.32 -14.60 1.22
C HIS A 56 -0.59 -14.22 0.05
N ARG A 57 -1.60 -15.05 -0.19
CA ARG A 57 -2.70 -14.72 -1.07
C ARG A 57 -3.89 -14.32 -0.22
N ARG A 58 -4.61 -13.30 -0.65
CA ARG A 58 -5.88 -12.86 -0.08
C ARG A 58 -6.89 -12.65 -1.20
N LEU A 59 -8.06 -13.23 -1.07
CA LEU A 59 -9.17 -12.97 -1.96
C LEU A 59 -9.75 -11.58 -1.68
N ALA A 60 -10.50 -11.04 -2.64
CA ALA A 60 -11.20 -9.76 -2.46
C ALA A 60 -12.05 -9.79 -1.17
N GLY A 61 -11.91 -8.77 -0.33
CA GLY A 61 -12.58 -8.64 0.97
C GLY A 61 -11.88 -9.34 2.15
N GLU A 62 -10.91 -10.21 1.91
CA GLU A 62 -10.17 -10.87 3.00
C GLU A 62 -9.20 -9.91 3.70
N ILE A 63 -9.03 -10.16 4.99
CA ILE A 63 -8.16 -9.37 5.85
C ILE A 63 -6.74 -9.93 5.82
N LEU A 64 -5.75 -9.07 5.61
CA LEU A 64 -4.34 -9.41 5.70
C LEU A 64 -3.90 -9.48 7.16
N TYR A 65 -4.21 -8.46 7.94
CA TYR A 65 -4.05 -8.39 9.40
C TYR A 65 -5.05 -7.40 10.02
N ARG A 66 -5.32 -7.54 11.31
CA ARG A 66 -6.27 -6.71 12.07
C ARG A 66 -5.56 -5.77 13.02
N LYS A 67 -6.20 -4.64 13.31
CA LYS A 67 -5.80 -3.78 14.44
C LYS A 67 -5.70 -4.61 15.72
N GLY A 68 -4.60 -4.44 16.46
CA GLY A 68 -4.31 -5.15 17.71
C GLY A 68 -3.64 -6.51 17.55
N GLU A 69 -3.59 -7.10 16.35
CA GLU A 69 -2.81 -8.31 16.11
C GLU A 69 -1.30 -8.06 16.32
N PRO A 70 -0.54 -9.06 16.79
CA PRO A 70 0.89 -8.95 16.96
C PRO A 70 1.58 -8.60 15.64
N PHE A 71 2.52 -7.66 15.69
CA PHE A 71 3.37 -7.30 14.56
C PHE A 71 4.57 -8.22 14.47
N HIS A 72 4.75 -8.88 13.33
CA HIS A 72 5.88 -9.76 13.06
C HIS A 72 6.58 -9.51 11.73
N ALA A 73 5.89 -8.89 10.79
CA ALA A 73 6.38 -8.74 9.43
C ALA A 73 5.86 -7.45 8.77
N VAL A 74 6.66 -6.91 7.85
CA VAL A 74 6.20 -5.95 6.85
C VAL A 74 5.79 -6.68 5.58
N HIS A 75 4.87 -6.12 4.83
CA HIS A 75 4.28 -6.74 3.65
C HIS A 75 4.52 -5.89 2.41
N ALA A 76 5.17 -6.45 1.40
CA ALA A 76 5.28 -5.83 0.08
C ALA A 76 4.13 -6.32 -0.81
N VAL A 77 3.36 -5.42 -1.40
CA VAL A 77 2.28 -5.77 -2.34
C VAL A 77 2.92 -6.22 -3.66
N ARG A 78 2.65 -7.46 -4.07
CA ARG A 78 3.13 -8.03 -5.32
C ARG A 78 2.16 -7.81 -6.47
N SER A 79 0.88 -8.09 -6.24
CA SER A 79 -0.22 -7.87 -7.18
C SER A 79 -1.50 -7.58 -6.43
N GLY A 80 -2.48 -7.00 -7.10
CA GLY A 80 -3.74 -6.61 -6.48
C GLY A 80 -3.67 -5.25 -5.79
N ALA A 81 -4.55 -5.01 -4.84
CA ALA A 81 -4.61 -3.78 -4.06
C ALA A 81 -5.18 -4.03 -2.67
N LEU A 82 -4.70 -3.29 -1.69
CA LEU A 82 -5.15 -3.34 -0.30
C LEU A 82 -5.62 -1.95 0.14
N LYS A 83 -6.49 -1.91 1.14
CA LYS A 83 -6.79 -0.70 1.93
C LYS A 83 -6.41 -0.92 3.38
N SER A 84 -5.84 0.10 4.01
CA SER A 84 -5.69 0.19 5.45
C SER A 84 -6.78 1.07 6.03
N ALA A 85 -7.36 0.67 7.16
CA ALA A 85 -8.43 1.40 7.82
C ALA A 85 -8.21 1.43 9.33
N MET A 86 -8.47 2.59 9.91
CA MET A 86 -8.46 2.80 11.37
C MET A 86 -9.89 2.78 11.87
N THR A 87 -10.12 2.12 13.01
CA THR A 87 -11.44 2.01 13.63
C THR A 87 -11.39 2.61 15.03
N LEU A 88 -12.32 3.52 15.31
CA LEU A 88 -12.53 4.10 16.63
C LEU A 88 -13.23 3.09 17.56
N ALA A 89 -13.24 3.38 18.87
CA ALA A 89 -13.88 2.54 19.85
C ALA A 89 -15.41 2.43 19.64
N ASP A 90 -16.03 3.44 19.05
CA ASP A 90 -17.46 3.47 18.70
C ASP A 90 -17.81 2.77 17.39
N GLY A 91 -16.82 2.13 16.72
CA GLY A 91 -17.01 1.37 15.48
C GLY A 91 -16.89 2.21 14.20
N ARG A 92 -16.80 3.54 14.26
CA ARG A 92 -16.55 4.36 13.08
C ARG A 92 -15.20 4.03 12.47
N THR A 93 -15.17 3.89 11.15
CA THR A 93 -13.98 3.46 10.41
C THR A 93 -13.60 4.50 9.36
N GLN A 94 -12.31 4.84 9.34
CA GLN A 94 -11.69 5.73 8.36
C GLN A 94 -10.66 4.96 7.54
N VAL A 95 -10.77 5.00 6.21
CA VAL A 95 -9.71 4.52 5.33
C VAL A 95 -8.50 5.45 5.45
N ALA A 96 -7.37 4.89 5.84
CA ALA A 96 -6.12 5.62 6.05
C ALA A 96 -5.19 5.55 4.81
N GLY A 97 -5.35 4.53 3.96
CA GLY A 97 -4.51 4.40 2.78
C GLY A 97 -4.98 3.33 1.81
N PHE A 98 -4.51 3.45 0.56
CA PHE A 98 -4.61 2.44 -0.48
C PHE A 98 -3.21 2.01 -0.88
N HIS A 99 -2.96 0.70 -0.90
CA HIS A 99 -1.65 0.13 -1.17
C HIS A 99 -1.68 -0.67 -2.48
N MET A 100 -0.76 -0.34 -3.37
CA MET A 100 -0.66 -0.85 -4.74
C MET A 100 0.61 -1.70 -4.92
N PRO A 101 0.75 -2.47 -6.01
CA PRO A 101 1.97 -3.24 -6.27
C PRO A 101 3.24 -2.38 -6.21
N GLY A 102 4.26 -2.91 -5.52
CA GLY A 102 5.53 -2.22 -5.25
C GLY A 102 5.57 -1.44 -3.93
N GLU A 103 4.45 -1.29 -3.24
CA GLU A 103 4.40 -0.57 -1.96
C GLU A 103 4.54 -1.55 -0.79
N VAL A 104 5.12 -1.05 0.31
CA VAL A 104 5.33 -1.81 1.55
C VAL A 104 4.42 -1.23 2.62
N LEU A 105 3.82 -2.09 3.44
CA LEU A 105 2.94 -1.72 4.54
C LEU A 105 3.24 -2.58 5.77
N GLY A 106 2.67 -2.22 6.91
CA GLY A 106 2.85 -2.92 8.18
C GLY A 106 3.73 -2.16 9.18
N PHE A 107 4.34 -1.04 8.80
CA PHE A 107 5.18 -0.24 9.71
C PHE A 107 4.41 0.37 10.88
N ASP A 108 3.08 0.38 10.84
CA ASP A 108 2.19 0.81 11.91
C ASP A 108 2.35 0.01 13.21
N GLY A 109 2.88 -1.21 13.12
CA GLY A 109 3.12 -2.08 14.27
C GLY A 109 4.48 -1.93 14.94
N VAL A 110 5.45 -1.25 14.32
CA VAL A 110 6.84 -1.20 14.79
C VAL A 110 6.98 -0.63 16.20
N ALA A 111 6.28 0.47 16.48
CA ALA A 111 6.42 1.18 17.75
C ALA A 111 5.80 0.44 18.95
N SER A 112 4.72 -0.31 18.73
CA SER A 112 3.92 -0.92 19.80
C SER A 112 3.98 -2.45 19.82
N GLY A 113 4.60 -3.07 18.84
CA GLY A 113 4.57 -4.51 18.65
C GLY A 113 3.20 -5.05 18.19
N ARG A 114 2.25 -4.16 17.85
CA ARG A 114 0.90 -4.49 17.41
C ARG A 114 0.43 -3.58 16.31
N HIS A 115 -0.27 -4.13 15.31
CA HIS A 115 -0.86 -3.36 14.23
C HIS A 115 -1.87 -2.32 14.74
N GLN A 116 -1.82 -1.10 14.20
CA GLN A 116 -2.70 0.02 14.57
C GLN A 116 -3.90 0.15 13.61
N CYS A 117 -3.85 -0.50 12.45
CA CYS A 117 -4.93 -0.51 11.46
C CYS A 117 -5.31 -1.94 11.06
N THR A 118 -6.48 -2.08 10.44
CA THR A 118 -6.89 -3.30 9.75
C THR A 118 -6.63 -3.14 8.26
N VAL A 119 -6.00 -4.14 7.65
CA VAL A 119 -5.71 -4.16 6.21
C VAL A 119 -6.55 -5.21 5.52
N THR A 120 -7.28 -4.79 4.47
CA THR A 120 -8.21 -5.62 3.70
C THR A 120 -7.88 -5.59 2.22
N ALA A 121 -7.99 -6.72 1.54
CA ALA A 121 -7.82 -6.84 0.11
C ALA A 121 -9.02 -6.23 -0.65
N LEU A 122 -8.75 -5.35 -1.60
CA LEU A 122 -9.77 -4.74 -2.47
C LEU A 122 -10.11 -5.63 -3.67
N GLU A 123 -9.19 -6.48 -4.03
CA GLU A 123 -9.26 -7.50 -5.10
C GLU A 123 -8.35 -8.66 -4.74
N ASP A 124 -8.32 -9.72 -5.54
CA ASP A 124 -7.39 -10.83 -5.35
C ASP A 124 -5.95 -10.31 -5.31
N THR A 125 -5.32 -10.43 -4.15
CA THR A 125 -4.06 -9.78 -3.83
C THR A 125 -3.01 -10.79 -3.40
N GLN A 126 -1.77 -10.58 -3.83
CA GLN A 126 -0.60 -11.30 -3.33
C GLN A 126 0.35 -10.33 -2.65
N THR A 127 0.82 -10.72 -1.47
CA THR A 127 1.87 -10.00 -0.74
C THR A 127 3.05 -10.90 -0.45
N CYS A 128 4.24 -10.29 -0.34
CA CYS A 128 5.43 -10.92 0.22
C CYS A 128 5.62 -10.36 1.64
N ALA A 129 5.48 -11.21 2.65
CA ALA A 129 5.79 -10.84 4.02
C ALA A 129 7.30 -11.01 4.27
N VAL A 130 7.89 -10.03 4.93
CA VAL A 130 9.29 -10.02 5.35
C VAL A 130 9.29 -9.95 6.87
N ALA A 131 9.83 -10.98 7.53
CA ALA A 131 9.95 -10.98 8.98
C ALA A 131 10.77 -9.78 9.45
N TYR A 132 10.23 -9.00 10.40
CA TYR A 132 10.82 -7.70 10.76
C TYR A 132 12.11 -7.84 11.56
N GLU A 133 12.19 -8.74 12.53
CA GLU A 133 13.39 -8.93 13.34
C GLU A 133 14.62 -9.37 12.52
N PRO A 134 14.51 -10.37 11.60
CA PRO A 134 15.61 -10.69 10.68
C PRO A 134 15.98 -9.53 9.75
N LEU A 135 15.00 -8.75 9.30
CA LEU A 135 15.24 -7.55 8.47
C LEU A 135 16.04 -6.50 9.26
N LEU A 136 15.67 -6.27 10.51
CA LEU A 136 16.37 -5.33 11.40
C LEU A 136 17.81 -5.81 11.68
N ALA A 137 18.00 -7.09 11.99
CA ALA A 137 19.32 -7.68 12.17
C ALA A 137 20.21 -7.56 10.91
N LEU A 138 19.61 -7.63 9.72
CA LEU A 138 20.33 -7.40 8.47
C LEU A 138 20.67 -5.90 8.30
N ALA A 139 19.77 -5.01 8.65
CA ALA A 139 19.97 -3.56 8.57
C ALA A 139 21.14 -3.08 9.44
N THR A 140 21.40 -3.73 10.59
CA THR A 140 22.58 -3.43 11.42
C THR A 140 23.91 -3.78 10.77
N ARG A 141 23.90 -4.73 9.83
CA ARG A 141 25.11 -5.20 9.11
C ARG A 141 25.32 -4.55 7.76
N LEU A 142 24.24 -4.12 7.12
CA LEU A 142 24.22 -3.56 5.77
C LEU A 142 23.65 -2.14 5.76
N PRO A 143 24.48 -1.09 5.68
CA PRO A 143 24.03 0.30 5.69
C PRO A 143 23.02 0.64 4.59
N LEU A 144 23.08 -0.04 3.44
CA LEU A 144 22.10 0.14 2.35
C LEU A 144 20.71 -0.31 2.77
N VAL A 145 20.62 -1.45 3.45
CA VAL A 145 19.33 -1.97 3.97
C VAL A 145 18.74 -1.03 5.01
N GLN A 146 19.59 -0.55 5.93
CA GLN A 146 19.19 0.42 6.94
C GLN A 146 18.64 1.71 6.31
N ARG A 147 19.35 2.24 5.31
CA ARG A 147 18.91 3.45 4.59
C ARG A 147 17.59 3.24 3.86
N ASP A 148 17.38 2.10 3.23
CA ASP A 148 16.12 1.80 2.54
C ASP A 148 14.96 1.62 3.52
N LEU A 149 15.20 1.00 4.67
CA LEU A 149 14.21 0.90 5.75
C LEU A 149 13.78 2.29 6.24
N HIS A 150 14.75 3.17 6.56
CA HIS A 150 14.44 4.55 6.95
C HIS A 150 13.68 5.31 5.85
N ARG A 151 14.06 5.09 4.58
CA ARG A 151 13.37 5.71 3.44
C ARG A 151 11.91 5.25 3.36
N LEU A 152 11.63 3.97 3.51
CA LEU A 152 10.26 3.43 3.49
C LEU A 152 9.41 4.00 4.64
N MET A 153 9.96 4.05 5.85
CA MET A 153 9.28 4.67 6.99
C MET A 153 9.01 6.16 6.77
N SER A 154 9.99 6.89 6.21
CA SER A 154 9.83 8.31 5.86
C SER A 154 8.76 8.52 4.79
N LEU A 155 8.62 7.60 3.82
CA LEU A 155 7.55 7.64 2.83
C LEU A 155 6.16 7.46 3.46
N GLU A 156 6.01 6.53 4.40
CA GLU A 156 4.75 6.33 5.11
C GLU A 156 4.39 7.56 5.96
N LEU A 157 5.37 8.17 6.63
CA LEU A 157 5.17 9.41 7.37
C LEU A 157 4.73 10.55 6.43
N ALA A 158 5.39 10.72 5.30
CA ALA A 158 5.03 11.74 4.30
C ALA A 158 3.62 11.52 3.73
N ARG A 159 3.20 10.26 3.53
CA ARG A 159 1.82 9.93 3.13
C ARG A 159 0.79 10.30 4.19
N ALA A 160 1.09 10.02 5.47
CA ALA A 160 0.23 10.39 6.58
C ALA A 160 0.09 11.91 6.70
N GLN A 161 1.19 12.66 6.61
CA GLN A 161 1.19 14.13 6.63
C GLN A 161 0.40 14.70 5.44
N TRP A 162 0.57 14.10 4.25
CA TRP A 162 -0.20 14.47 3.08
C TRP A 162 -1.69 14.29 3.28
N GLN A 163 -2.12 13.17 3.87
CA GLN A 163 -3.53 12.93 4.16
C GLN A 163 -4.09 13.93 5.17
N MET A 164 -3.31 14.32 6.16
CA MET A 164 -3.69 15.39 7.09
C MET A 164 -3.91 16.71 6.36
N LEU A 165 -3.00 17.12 5.47
CA LEU A 165 -3.15 18.33 4.66
C LEU A 165 -4.38 18.25 3.77
N LEU A 166 -4.58 17.11 3.09
CA LEU A 166 -5.72 16.85 2.21
C LEU A 166 -7.03 17.02 2.97
N LEU A 167 -7.18 16.38 4.13
CA LEU A 167 -8.41 16.43 4.92
C LEU A 167 -8.64 17.80 5.58
N GLY A 168 -7.57 18.48 6.01
CA GLY A 168 -7.66 19.72 6.78
C GLY A 168 -7.80 20.99 5.95
N SER A 169 -7.26 21.00 4.70
CA SER A 169 -7.08 22.27 3.96
C SER A 169 -7.72 22.28 2.58
N MET A 170 -8.19 21.14 2.05
CA MET A 170 -8.71 21.06 0.69
C MET A 170 -10.23 20.90 0.67
N SER A 171 -10.88 21.47 -0.35
CA SER A 171 -12.28 21.19 -0.67
C SER A 171 -12.48 19.75 -1.12
N ALA A 172 -13.70 19.23 -1.07
CA ALA A 172 -14.02 17.87 -1.48
C ALA A 172 -13.63 17.59 -2.96
N ALA A 173 -13.75 18.58 -3.83
CA ALA A 173 -13.35 18.47 -5.23
C ALA A 173 -11.82 18.36 -5.38
N GLU A 174 -11.07 19.18 -4.68
CA GLU A 174 -9.60 19.13 -4.66
C GLU A 174 -9.09 17.81 -4.08
N ARG A 175 -9.70 17.31 -2.99
CA ARG A 175 -9.36 16.00 -2.39
C ARG A 175 -9.54 14.87 -3.40
N LEU A 176 -10.66 14.84 -4.11
CA LEU A 176 -10.92 13.82 -5.13
C LEU A 176 -9.96 13.95 -6.31
N ALA A 177 -9.70 15.18 -6.78
CA ALA A 177 -8.73 15.42 -7.84
C ALA A 177 -7.32 14.98 -7.43
N ALA A 178 -6.89 15.30 -6.21
CA ALA A 178 -5.61 14.86 -5.65
C ALA A 178 -5.47 13.33 -5.62
N LEU A 179 -6.50 12.62 -5.17
CA LEU A 179 -6.51 11.15 -5.16
C LEU A 179 -6.39 10.58 -6.58
N LEU A 180 -7.18 11.07 -7.54
CA LEU A 180 -7.17 10.57 -8.93
C LEU A 180 -5.81 10.83 -9.60
N LEU A 181 -5.20 12.00 -9.38
CA LEU A 181 -3.85 12.32 -9.86
C LEU A 181 -2.77 11.46 -9.19
N ASP A 182 -2.91 11.13 -7.91
CA ASP A 182 -1.99 10.23 -7.23
C ASP A 182 -2.07 8.80 -7.80
N LEU A 183 -3.28 8.28 -8.03
CA LEU A 183 -3.50 6.98 -8.67
C LEU A 183 -2.92 6.95 -10.11
N SER A 184 -3.10 8.02 -10.88
CA SER A 184 -2.51 8.20 -12.20
C SER A 184 -0.97 8.11 -12.16
N ARG A 185 -0.34 8.86 -11.26
CA ARG A 185 1.13 8.84 -11.08
C ARG A 185 1.64 7.47 -10.66
N ARG A 186 0.95 6.81 -9.72
CA ARG A 186 1.29 5.44 -9.31
C ARG A 186 1.14 4.45 -10.47
N ALA A 187 0.15 4.62 -11.35
CA ALA A 187 0.00 3.81 -12.57
C ALA A 187 1.18 4.05 -13.52
N ALA A 188 1.53 5.31 -13.80
CA ALA A 188 2.67 5.68 -14.65
C ALA A 188 4.00 5.14 -14.11
N ALA A 189 4.23 5.21 -12.80
CA ALA A 189 5.44 4.67 -12.16
C ALA A 189 5.60 3.15 -12.31
N ARG A 190 4.51 2.45 -12.61
CA ARG A 190 4.49 1.00 -12.90
C ARG A 190 4.44 0.67 -14.40
N GLY A 191 4.64 1.66 -15.27
CA GLY A 191 4.60 1.47 -16.73
C GLY A 191 3.19 1.36 -17.31
N HIS A 192 2.14 1.71 -16.54
CA HIS A 192 0.76 1.77 -17.03
C HIS A 192 0.42 3.17 -17.56
N SER A 193 -0.71 3.29 -18.27
CA SER A 193 -1.19 4.58 -18.75
C SER A 193 -1.41 5.57 -17.60
N PRO A 194 -0.87 6.80 -17.67
CA PRO A 194 -1.19 7.84 -16.71
C PRO A 194 -2.56 8.47 -16.93
N THR A 195 -3.13 8.33 -18.12
CA THR A 195 -4.39 8.97 -18.48
C THR A 195 -5.60 8.03 -18.32
N GLU A 196 -5.36 6.73 -18.16
CA GLU A 196 -6.44 5.75 -18.05
C GLU A 196 -6.10 4.64 -17.05
N PHE A 197 -6.97 4.43 -16.08
CA PHE A 197 -6.82 3.38 -15.06
C PHE A 197 -8.17 2.97 -14.44
N ASN A 198 -8.19 1.83 -13.77
CA ASN A 198 -9.35 1.35 -13.04
C ASN A 198 -9.25 1.67 -11.55
N LEU A 199 -10.32 2.21 -10.98
CA LEU A 199 -10.48 2.36 -9.54
C LEU A 199 -10.71 0.98 -8.91
N ARG A 200 -9.79 0.56 -8.07
CA ARG A 200 -9.83 -0.73 -7.38
C ARG A 200 -10.69 -0.67 -6.11
N MET A 201 -10.87 0.52 -5.55
CA MET A 201 -11.67 0.84 -4.38
C MET A 201 -13.11 1.20 -4.75
N SER A 202 -14.04 0.94 -3.83
CA SER A 202 -15.44 1.35 -3.95
C SER A 202 -15.61 2.87 -3.74
N ARG A 203 -16.77 3.41 -4.13
CA ARG A 203 -17.11 4.82 -3.83
C ARG A 203 -17.20 5.08 -2.32
N CYS A 204 -17.61 4.09 -1.54
CA CYS A 204 -17.60 4.14 -0.08
C CYS A 204 -16.18 4.23 0.47
N ASP A 205 -15.24 3.43 -0.06
CA ASP A 205 -13.82 3.47 0.36
C ASP A 205 -13.19 4.82 0.02
N ILE A 206 -13.47 5.34 -1.20
CA ILE A 206 -13.02 6.67 -1.62
C ILE A 206 -13.60 7.74 -0.70
N GLY A 207 -14.90 7.69 -0.43
CA GLY A 207 -15.56 8.62 0.47
C GLY A 207 -14.95 8.60 1.86
N SER A 208 -14.76 7.41 2.43
CA SER A 208 -14.09 7.23 3.72
C SER A 208 -12.67 7.83 3.70
N TYR A 209 -11.87 7.57 2.68
CA TYR A 209 -10.51 8.12 2.55
C TYR A 209 -10.49 9.65 2.47
N LEU A 210 -11.48 10.24 1.75
CA LEU A 210 -11.56 11.69 1.53
C LEU A 210 -12.36 12.45 2.61
N GLY A 211 -12.96 11.74 3.58
CA GLY A 211 -13.82 12.35 4.60
C GLY A 211 -15.12 12.92 4.04
N VAL A 212 -15.71 12.26 3.04
CA VAL A 212 -16.98 12.63 2.41
C VAL A 212 -17.88 11.41 2.19
N THR A 213 -19.15 11.60 1.86
CA THR A 213 -20.04 10.49 1.53
C THR A 213 -19.78 9.91 0.14
N ALA A 214 -20.16 8.65 -0.08
CA ALA A 214 -20.09 8.01 -1.39
C ALA A 214 -20.91 8.78 -2.44
N GLU A 215 -22.06 9.35 -2.05
CA GLU A 215 -22.90 10.21 -2.89
C GLU A 215 -22.13 11.46 -3.34
N THR A 216 -21.43 12.12 -2.43
CA THR A 216 -20.57 13.27 -2.75
C THR A 216 -19.49 12.88 -3.75
N VAL A 217 -18.83 11.72 -3.59
CA VAL A 217 -17.87 11.21 -4.57
C VAL A 217 -18.50 11.03 -5.96
N CYS A 218 -19.68 10.40 -6.03
CA CYS A 218 -20.40 10.22 -7.30
C CYS A 218 -20.77 11.56 -7.95
N ARG A 219 -21.27 12.52 -7.17
CA ARG A 219 -21.63 13.85 -7.65
C ARG A 219 -20.42 14.61 -8.19
N LEU A 220 -19.28 14.56 -7.51
CA LEU A 220 -18.05 15.20 -7.96
C LEU A 220 -17.52 14.58 -9.26
N LEU A 221 -17.53 13.25 -9.37
CA LEU A 221 -17.15 12.57 -10.61
C LEU A 221 -18.05 12.95 -11.78
N SER A 222 -19.35 13.05 -11.54
CA SER A 222 -20.33 13.52 -12.56
C SER A 222 -20.06 14.98 -12.96
N GLY A 223 -19.70 15.83 -12.01
CA GLY A 223 -19.30 17.23 -12.27
C GLY A 223 -18.04 17.32 -13.14
N PHE A 224 -17.03 16.55 -12.83
CA PHE A 224 -15.80 16.49 -13.65
C PHE A 224 -16.05 15.96 -15.06
N LYS A 225 -16.97 14.98 -15.19
CA LYS A 225 -17.43 14.48 -16.49
C LYS A 225 -18.17 15.57 -17.29
N ALA A 226 -19.11 16.27 -16.65
CA ALA A 226 -19.87 17.36 -17.29
C ALA A 226 -18.96 18.51 -17.75
N SER A 227 -17.83 18.74 -17.07
CA SER A 227 -16.82 19.72 -17.45
C SER A 227 -15.81 19.22 -18.49
N ASN A 228 -16.04 18.05 -19.10
CA ASN A 228 -15.14 17.42 -20.08
C ASN A 228 -13.69 17.23 -19.59
N LEU A 229 -13.47 17.10 -18.29
CA LEU A 229 -12.15 16.89 -17.71
C LEU A 229 -11.76 15.42 -17.65
N LEU A 230 -12.73 14.54 -17.43
CA LEU A 230 -12.54 13.09 -17.42
C LEU A 230 -13.81 12.34 -17.85
N GLU A 231 -13.63 11.10 -18.26
CA GLU A 231 -14.68 10.12 -18.41
C GLU A 231 -14.62 9.11 -17.27
N VAL A 232 -15.79 8.72 -16.78
CA VAL A 232 -15.94 7.65 -15.80
C VAL A 232 -16.99 6.66 -16.31
N ASP A 233 -16.56 5.40 -16.40
CA ASP A 233 -17.46 4.28 -16.65
C ASP A 233 -17.23 3.23 -15.55
N THR A 234 -18.21 3.09 -14.67
CA THR A 234 -18.19 2.23 -13.46
C THR A 234 -16.91 2.38 -12.64
N ARG A 235 -15.82 1.69 -13.00
CA ARG A 235 -14.51 1.76 -12.34
C ARG A 235 -13.43 2.37 -13.21
N ARG A 236 -13.62 2.43 -14.51
CA ARG A 236 -12.66 3.01 -15.47
C ARG A 236 -12.70 4.53 -15.38
N VAL A 237 -11.55 5.14 -15.21
CA VAL A 237 -11.35 6.60 -15.26
C VAL A 237 -10.40 6.90 -16.40
N ARG A 238 -10.80 7.82 -17.29
CA ARG A 238 -9.97 8.33 -18.37
C ARG A 238 -9.93 9.85 -18.30
N PHE A 239 -8.75 10.42 -18.14
CA PHE A 239 -8.56 11.87 -18.24
C PHE A 239 -8.65 12.30 -19.72
N LEU A 240 -9.49 13.28 -19.98
CA LEU A 240 -9.63 13.93 -21.30
C LEU A 240 -8.62 15.06 -21.44
N ASP A 241 -8.41 15.84 -20.37
CA ASP A 241 -7.41 16.89 -20.28
C ASP A 241 -6.72 16.80 -18.90
N LEU A 242 -5.64 16.02 -18.84
CA LEU A 242 -4.86 15.83 -17.62
C LEU A 242 -4.24 17.14 -17.10
N PRO A 243 -3.66 18.03 -17.96
CA PRO A 243 -3.18 19.35 -17.52
C PRO A 243 -4.27 20.23 -16.92
N ALA A 244 -5.47 20.30 -17.54
CA ALA A 244 -6.59 21.07 -17.01
C ALA A 244 -7.10 20.47 -15.69
N PHE A 245 -7.20 19.14 -15.62
CA PHE A 245 -7.59 18.45 -14.38
C PHE A 245 -6.58 18.70 -13.25
N ALA A 246 -5.29 18.71 -13.55
CA ALA A 246 -4.25 18.99 -12.56
C ALA A 246 -4.36 20.41 -11.99
N ARG A 247 -4.88 21.38 -12.73
CA ARG A 247 -5.10 22.76 -12.25
C ARG A 247 -6.14 22.85 -11.12
N ILE A 248 -7.10 21.95 -11.05
CA ILE A 248 -8.07 21.88 -9.92
C ILE A 248 -7.32 21.76 -8.60
N TYR A 249 -6.20 21.05 -8.63
CA TYR A 249 -5.38 20.75 -7.48
C TYR A 249 -4.15 21.67 -7.33
N SER A 250 -3.51 22.09 -8.45
CA SER A 250 -2.22 22.78 -8.43
C SER A 250 -2.29 24.25 -8.03
N ALA A 251 -3.49 24.85 -7.98
CA ALA A 251 -3.65 26.21 -7.46
C ALA A 251 -3.20 26.35 -5.99
N THR A 252 -3.04 25.23 -5.28
CA THR A 252 -2.82 25.22 -3.83
C THR A 252 -1.56 24.51 -3.34
N VAL A 253 -0.94 23.58 -4.10
CA VAL A 253 0.14 22.75 -3.52
C VAL A 253 1.23 22.31 -4.49
N ASN A 254 2.47 22.69 -4.18
CA ASN A 254 3.69 22.29 -4.91
C ASN A 254 4.28 20.94 -4.40
N TRP A 255 3.47 20.07 -3.79
CA TRP A 255 3.95 18.79 -3.23
C TRP A 255 3.98 17.67 -4.27
N ARG A 256 5.15 17.03 -4.44
CA ARG A 256 5.38 15.93 -5.38
C ARG A 256 5.84 14.66 -4.66
N PRO A 257 4.93 13.81 -4.13
CA PRO A 257 5.32 12.59 -3.42
C PRO A 257 5.96 11.52 -4.29
N SER A 258 5.80 11.60 -5.61
CA SER A 258 6.02 10.46 -6.52
C SER A 258 7.42 10.36 -7.16
N ARG A 259 8.34 11.28 -6.93
CA ARG A 259 9.74 11.12 -7.42
C ARG A 259 10.49 9.98 -6.75
N LEU A 260 9.92 9.43 -5.67
CA LEU A 260 10.62 8.46 -4.81
C LEU A 260 10.49 7.01 -5.29
N HIS A 261 9.59 6.68 -6.23
CA HIS A 261 9.43 5.32 -6.76
C HIS A 261 10.35 5.03 -7.95
N GLY A 262 10.72 6.05 -8.75
CA GLY A 262 11.55 5.89 -9.94
C GLY A 262 13.06 5.81 -9.66
N GLU A 263 13.55 6.53 -8.64
CA GLU A 263 14.99 6.62 -8.36
C GLU A 263 15.57 5.42 -7.62
N ALA A 264 14.73 4.62 -6.94
CA ALA A 264 15.17 3.40 -6.27
C ALA A 264 15.67 2.34 -7.27
N SER A 265 15.05 2.26 -8.45
CA SER A 265 15.42 1.27 -9.46
C SER A 265 16.75 1.57 -10.15
N ALA A 266 17.11 2.86 -10.32
CA ALA A 266 18.34 3.26 -10.97
C ALA A 266 19.60 3.08 -10.09
N ARG A 267 19.46 3.26 -8.77
CA ARG A 267 20.60 3.21 -7.84
C ARG A 267 21.12 1.80 -7.52
N TRP A 268 20.29 0.77 -7.65
CA TRP A 268 20.72 -0.61 -7.42
C TRP A 268 21.64 -1.12 -8.55
N GLY A 269 21.56 -0.54 -9.75
CA GLY A 269 22.44 -0.85 -10.87
C GLY A 269 23.85 -0.23 -10.74
N GLN A 270 23.96 0.95 -10.11
CA GLN A 270 25.22 1.69 -9.98
C GLN A 270 26.08 1.32 -8.77
N ALA A 271 25.55 0.58 -7.80
CA ALA A 271 26.30 0.14 -6.63
C ALA A 271 27.05 -1.19 -6.84
N LEU A 272 27.01 -1.72 -8.06
CA LEU A 272 27.64 -3.00 -8.45
C LEU A 272 28.82 -2.81 -9.44
N GLU A 273 29.20 -1.55 -9.79
CA GLU A 273 30.47 -1.19 -10.42
C GLU A 273 31.48 -0.68 -9.37
#